data_54b7af485fbc11188d419c678cf4a1db
#
_entry.id   54b7af485fbc11188d419c678cf4a1db
#
_cell.length_a   1.000
_cell.length_b   1.000
_cell.length_c   1.000
_cell.angle_alpha   90.00
_cell.angle_beta   90.00
_cell.angle_gamma   90.00
#
_symmetry.space_group_name_H-M   'P 1'
#
loop_
_entity.id
_entity.type
_entity.pdbx_description
1 polymer ?
#
loop_
_entity_poly.entity_id
_entity_poly.type
_entity_poly.pdbx_seq_one_letter_code
_entity_poly.pdbx_strand_id
1 'polypeptide(L)'
;VAFYDKPILKFERLLDNYIAVAPRGLYSFLDVIPKWIHKRLWVKNDIKKSLKGFNGEIIFPDHHMSHAAHAFYTSSFEESAILTLDGVGEWSTTSFGHAQNDSIKITNDIRWPHSLGLFYSAFTYFLGFKVNEGEYKLMGLSSYGTPKYYDLILNNLIDVKDDGSIHLNMKYFAFTYDKVMTNKAFSDLFGILPKTKDEKTLQIHFDIGASAQKVLEDIILKM
;
A
#
# COMPACT_ATOMS: atom_id res chain seq x y z
N VAL A 1 -6.31 10.02 -24.14
CA VAL A 1 -5.25 9.62 -23.18
C VAL A 1 -5.92 9.18 -21.88
N ALA A 2 -5.53 8.03 -21.34
CA ALA A 2 -5.93 7.61 -20.01
C ALA A 2 -4.77 7.85 -19.02
N PHE A 3 -5.08 8.47 -17.88
CA PHE A 3 -4.16 8.60 -16.76
C PHE A 3 -4.64 7.70 -15.64
N TYR A 4 -3.77 6.94 -15.04
CA TYR A 4 -4.05 5.75 -14.23
C TYR A 4 -4.69 6.00 -12.85
N ASP A 5 -4.99 7.24 -12.47
CA ASP A 5 -5.65 7.56 -11.20
C ASP A 5 -6.44 8.88 -11.23
N LYS A 6 -7.16 9.17 -10.13
CA LYS A 6 -7.94 10.39 -9.92
C LYS A 6 -7.25 11.30 -8.90
N PRO A 7 -6.43 12.28 -9.33
CA PRO A 7 -5.65 13.12 -8.41
C PRO A 7 -6.47 13.87 -7.36
N ILE A 8 -7.69 14.29 -7.70
CA ILE A 8 -8.58 15.03 -6.78
C ILE A 8 -9.01 14.10 -5.63
N LEU A 9 -9.42 12.88 -5.90
CA LEU A 9 -9.82 11.92 -4.85
C LEU A 9 -8.63 11.50 -3.97
N LYS A 10 -7.42 11.37 -4.54
CA LYS A 10 -6.21 11.15 -3.75
C LYS A 10 -5.92 12.33 -2.82
N PHE A 11 -6.12 13.55 -3.28
CA PHE A 11 -5.94 14.75 -2.46
C PHE A 11 -6.99 14.85 -1.35
N GLU A 12 -8.25 14.56 -1.65
CA GLU A 12 -9.33 14.46 -0.67
C GLU A 12 -8.96 13.48 0.45
N ARG A 13 -8.57 12.25 0.13
CA ARG A 13 -8.10 11.26 1.11
C ARG A 13 -6.94 11.78 1.97
N LEU A 14 -5.98 12.49 1.37
CA LEU A 14 -4.87 13.08 2.15
C LEU A 14 -5.37 14.10 3.16
N LEU A 15 -6.29 14.98 2.77
CA LEU A 15 -6.88 15.97 3.68
C LEU A 15 -7.64 15.30 4.80
N ASP A 16 -8.52 14.35 4.48
CA ASP A 16 -9.31 13.62 5.47
C ASP A 16 -8.43 12.86 6.45
N ASN A 17 -7.35 12.23 5.95
CA ASN A 17 -6.39 11.56 6.81
C ASN A 17 -5.73 12.53 7.80
N TYR A 18 -5.27 13.70 7.36
CA TYR A 18 -4.63 14.67 8.26
C TYR A 18 -5.61 15.27 9.26
N ILE A 19 -6.86 15.48 8.87
CA ILE A 19 -7.92 15.92 9.79
C ILE A 19 -8.17 14.86 10.86
N ALA A 20 -8.27 13.60 10.46
CA ALA A 20 -8.55 12.48 11.38
C ALA A 20 -7.43 12.24 12.41
N VAL A 21 -6.16 12.51 12.05
CA VAL A 21 -5.02 12.29 12.95
C VAL A 21 -4.59 13.55 13.72
N ALA A 22 -5.17 14.71 13.45
CA ALA A 22 -4.80 15.99 14.07
C ALA A 22 -4.83 15.92 15.61
N PRO A 23 -3.89 16.60 16.31
CA PRO A 23 -2.82 17.48 15.81
C PRO A 23 -1.56 16.73 15.34
N ARG A 24 -1.51 15.39 15.46
CA ARG A 24 -0.40 14.60 14.92
C ARG A 24 -0.35 14.79 13.41
N GLY A 25 0.85 14.69 12.83
CA GLY A 25 1.02 14.81 11.37
C GLY A 25 1.14 16.23 10.85
N LEU A 26 1.12 17.29 11.69
CA LEU A 26 1.22 18.68 11.25
C LEU A 26 2.46 18.92 10.37
N TYR A 27 3.63 18.41 10.75
CA TYR A 27 4.86 18.57 9.95
C TYR A 27 4.77 17.85 8.59
N SER A 28 4.19 16.65 8.57
CA SER A 28 3.96 15.91 7.33
C SER A 28 2.95 16.64 6.44
N PHE A 29 1.88 17.17 7.01
CA PHE A 29 0.89 18.00 6.33
C PHE A 29 1.53 19.22 5.64
N LEU A 30 2.31 20.01 6.39
CA LEU A 30 2.98 21.20 5.86
C LEU A 30 3.99 20.90 4.75
N ASP A 31 4.57 19.71 4.73
CA ASP A 31 5.45 19.28 3.65
C ASP A 31 4.71 18.72 2.42
N VAL A 32 3.66 17.94 2.63
CA VAL A 32 2.97 17.19 1.57
C VAL A 32 1.93 18.05 0.84
N ILE A 33 1.08 18.77 1.56
CA ILE A 33 -0.06 19.49 0.97
C ILE A 33 0.36 20.56 -0.02
N PRO A 34 1.38 21.41 0.25
CA PRO A 34 1.84 22.39 -0.75
C PRO A 34 2.31 21.75 -2.06
N LYS A 35 2.99 20.59 -1.99
CA LYS A 35 3.44 19.86 -3.18
C LYS A 35 2.28 19.36 -4.03
N TRP A 36 1.17 18.96 -3.38
CA TRP A 36 -0.05 18.55 -4.07
C TRP A 36 -0.73 19.74 -4.75
N ILE A 37 -0.95 20.84 -4.01
CA ILE A 37 -1.59 22.05 -4.52
C ILE A 37 -0.81 22.65 -5.69
N HIS A 38 0.53 22.69 -5.60
CA HIS A 38 1.34 23.31 -6.65
C HIS A 38 1.57 22.42 -7.87
N LYS A 39 1.56 21.10 -7.74
CA LYS A 39 1.95 20.20 -8.84
C LYS A 39 0.96 19.08 -9.12
N ARG A 40 0.65 18.24 -8.12
CA ARG A 40 -0.05 16.99 -8.34
C ARG A 40 -1.50 17.12 -8.80
N LEU A 41 -2.19 18.18 -8.39
CA LEU A 41 -3.57 18.44 -8.83
C LEU A 41 -3.67 18.86 -10.30
N TRP A 42 -2.57 19.33 -10.91
CA TRP A 42 -2.56 19.92 -12.25
C TRP A 42 -2.11 18.94 -13.34
N VAL A 43 -2.09 17.65 -13.06
CA VAL A 43 -1.67 16.58 -13.98
C VAL A 43 -2.33 16.70 -15.37
N LYS A 44 -3.62 17.07 -15.45
CA LYS A 44 -4.32 17.29 -16.72
C LYS A 44 -3.62 18.38 -17.58
N ASN A 45 -3.17 19.45 -16.94
CA ASN A 45 -2.47 20.53 -17.62
C ASN A 45 -1.06 20.10 -18.04
N ASP A 46 -0.38 19.30 -17.22
CA ASP A 46 0.95 18.78 -17.53
C ASP A 46 0.90 17.81 -18.70
N ILE A 47 -0.11 16.95 -18.78
CA ILE A 47 -0.36 16.06 -19.92
C ILE A 47 -0.56 16.90 -21.20
N LYS A 48 -1.42 17.93 -21.15
CA LYS A 48 -1.66 18.82 -22.31
C LYS A 48 -0.41 19.55 -22.76
N LYS A 49 0.43 20.01 -21.83
CA LYS A 49 1.70 20.68 -22.15
C LYS A 49 2.72 19.72 -22.77
N SER A 50 2.76 18.47 -22.30
CA SER A 50 3.70 17.45 -22.79
C SER A 50 3.31 16.92 -24.17
N LEU A 51 2.01 16.81 -24.43
CA LEU A 51 1.45 16.33 -25.70
C LEU A 51 1.02 17.52 -26.58
N LYS A 52 2.00 18.24 -27.11
CA LYS A 52 1.74 19.41 -27.98
C LYS A 52 0.85 19.03 -29.16
N GLY A 53 -0.25 19.79 -29.37
CA GLY A 53 -1.19 19.55 -30.45
C GLY A 53 -2.23 18.46 -30.16
N PHE A 54 -2.21 17.81 -29.01
CA PHE A 54 -3.25 16.84 -28.63
C PHE A 54 -4.55 17.55 -28.22
N ASN A 55 -5.61 17.30 -28.99
CA ASN A 55 -6.96 17.84 -28.75
C ASN A 55 -7.97 16.75 -28.33
N GLY A 56 -7.52 15.53 -28.07
CA GLY A 56 -8.36 14.43 -27.67
C GLY A 56 -8.75 14.48 -26.18
N GLU A 57 -9.60 13.56 -25.80
CA GLU A 57 -10.05 13.40 -24.42
C GLU A 57 -8.95 12.88 -23.49
N ILE A 58 -8.95 13.37 -22.25
CA ILE A 58 -8.11 12.87 -21.17
C ILE A 58 -9.05 12.34 -20.09
N ILE A 59 -9.00 11.03 -19.86
CA ILE A 59 -9.81 10.33 -18.87
C ILE A 59 -8.95 9.92 -17.66
N PHE A 60 -9.61 9.85 -16.51
CA PHE A 60 -9.02 9.50 -15.21
C PHE A 60 -9.82 8.35 -14.60
N PRO A 61 -9.55 7.09 -14.98
CA PRO A 61 -10.16 5.94 -14.34
C PRO A 61 -9.68 5.78 -12.89
N ASP A 62 -10.40 4.97 -12.12
CA ASP A 62 -9.97 4.61 -10.77
C ASP A 62 -8.67 3.81 -10.81
N HIS A 63 -7.81 4.01 -9.82
CA HIS A 63 -6.49 3.38 -9.75
C HIS A 63 -6.57 1.85 -9.78
N HIS A 64 -7.40 1.26 -8.93
CA HIS A 64 -7.58 -0.20 -8.90
C HIS A 64 -8.27 -0.74 -10.15
N MET A 65 -9.16 0.03 -10.78
CA MET A 65 -9.71 -0.32 -12.09
C MET A 65 -8.61 -0.31 -13.17
N SER A 66 -7.66 0.62 -13.09
CA SER A 66 -6.52 0.66 -14.01
C SER A 66 -5.61 -0.57 -13.85
N HIS A 67 -5.36 -1.03 -12.63
CA HIS A 67 -4.65 -2.29 -12.38
C HIS A 67 -5.41 -3.49 -12.93
N ALA A 68 -6.70 -3.60 -12.64
CA ALA A 68 -7.56 -4.69 -13.11
C ALA A 68 -7.61 -4.74 -14.65
N ALA A 69 -7.81 -3.59 -15.30
CA ALA A 69 -7.85 -3.48 -16.75
C ALA A 69 -6.52 -3.86 -17.39
N HIS A 70 -5.40 -3.39 -16.79
CA HIS A 70 -4.09 -3.75 -17.30
C HIS A 70 -3.86 -5.27 -17.24
N ALA A 71 -4.18 -5.92 -16.14
CA ALA A 71 -4.00 -7.36 -16.01
C ALA A 71 -4.94 -8.16 -16.91
N PHE A 72 -6.24 -7.83 -16.90
CA PHE A 72 -7.25 -8.62 -17.61
C PHE A 72 -7.15 -8.47 -19.14
N TYR A 73 -7.14 -7.24 -19.66
CA TYR A 73 -7.13 -7.01 -21.11
C TYR A 73 -5.81 -7.36 -21.79
N THR A 74 -4.73 -7.56 -21.05
CA THR A 74 -3.46 -8.07 -21.59
C THR A 74 -3.29 -9.58 -21.41
N SER A 75 -4.22 -10.23 -20.71
CA SER A 75 -4.25 -11.69 -20.55
C SER A 75 -4.99 -12.37 -21.68
N SER A 76 -4.94 -13.70 -21.71
CA SER A 76 -5.72 -14.53 -22.63
C SER A 76 -7.05 -15.04 -22.03
N PHE A 77 -7.42 -14.56 -20.83
CA PHE A 77 -8.64 -15.01 -20.16
C PHE A 77 -9.87 -14.30 -20.71
N GLU A 78 -10.91 -15.06 -21.02
CA GLU A 78 -12.25 -14.53 -21.34
C GLU A 78 -13.06 -14.25 -20.08
N GLU A 79 -12.76 -14.98 -19.00
CA GLU A 79 -13.35 -14.82 -17.69
C GLU A 79 -12.29 -15.02 -16.60
N SER A 80 -12.30 -14.17 -15.55
CA SER A 80 -11.37 -14.30 -14.41
C SER A 80 -11.91 -13.64 -13.13
N ALA A 81 -11.46 -14.14 -11.99
CA ALA A 81 -11.46 -13.38 -10.75
C ALA A 81 -10.42 -12.24 -10.85
N ILE A 82 -10.73 -11.12 -10.23
CA ILE A 82 -9.84 -9.96 -10.13
C ILE A 82 -9.48 -9.74 -8.66
N LEU A 83 -8.19 -9.67 -8.39
CA LEU A 83 -7.62 -9.23 -7.12
C LEU A 83 -6.57 -8.17 -7.39
N THR A 84 -6.75 -6.97 -6.83
CA THR A 84 -5.75 -5.90 -6.88
C THR A 84 -5.25 -5.60 -5.48
N LEU A 85 -3.93 -5.58 -5.30
CA LEU A 85 -3.25 -5.31 -4.05
C LEU A 85 -2.29 -4.15 -4.26
N ASP A 86 -2.43 -3.09 -3.46
CA ASP A 86 -1.59 -1.90 -3.56
C ASP A 86 -1.28 -1.31 -2.17
N GLY A 87 -0.37 -0.34 -2.12
CA GLY A 87 -0.21 0.50 -0.95
C GLY A 87 -1.46 1.31 -0.70
N VAL A 88 -1.85 2.14 -1.66
CA VAL A 88 -3.14 2.84 -1.70
C VAL A 88 -3.38 3.51 -3.05
N GLY A 89 -4.55 3.28 -3.63
CA GLY A 89 -5.08 4.03 -4.76
C GLY A 89 -5.67 5.39 -4.35
N GLU A 90 -6.89 5.69 -4.74
CA GLU A 90 -7.62 6.83 -4.20
C GLU A 90 -7.95 6.59 -2.72
N TRP A 91 -8.78 5.60 -2.45
CA TRP A 91 -9.16 5.11 -1.12
C TRP A 91 -8.90 3.62 -0.96
N SER A 92 -9.10 2.84 -2.03
CA SER A 92 -8.94 1.40 -2.04
C SER A 92 -7.47 1.01 -1.91
N THR A 93 -7.20 -0.01 -1.11
CA THR A 93 -5.89 -0.62 -0.88
C THR A 93 -5.84 -2.06 -1.39
N THR A 94 -7.00 -2.72 -1.41
CA THR A 94 -7.25 -4.02 -2.01
C THR A 94 -8.61 -3.98 -2.67
N SER A 95 -8.78 -4.57 -3.85
CA SER A 95 -10.09 -4.68 -4.48
C SER A 95 -10.31 -6.08 -5.03
N PHE A 96 -11.57 -6.53 -4.93
CA PHE A 96 -12.04 -7.82 -5.40
C PHE A 96 -13.06 -7.59 -6.51
N GLY A 97 -13.07 -8.47 -7.48
CA GLY A 97 -14.03 -8.38 -8.57
C GLY A 97 -13.98 -9.58 -9.49
N HIS A 98 -14.67 -9.44 -10.58
CA HIS A 98 -14.61 -10.38 -11.69
C HIS A 98 -14.60 -9.64 -13.01
N ALA A 99 -14.04 -10.28 -14.00
CA ALA A 99 -14.02 -9.79 -15.37
C ALA A 99 -14.56 -10.88 -16.29
N GLN A 100 -15.35 -10.48 -17.28
CA GLN A 100 -15.90 -11.36 -18.30
C GLN A 100 -16.07 -10.60 -19.62
N ASN A 101 -15.59 -11.15 -20.71
CA ASN A 101 -15.57 -10.51 -22.02
C ASN A 101 -14.92 -9.12 -21.97
N ASP A 102 -15.65 -8.07 -22.26
CA ASP A 102 -15.18 -6.68 -22.26
C ASP A 102 -15.53 -5.90 -20.96
N SER A 103 -15.97 -6.61 -19.92
CA SER A 103 -16.47 -5.98 -18.70
C SER A 103 -15.65 -6.40 -17.47
N ILE A 104 -15.28 -5.41 -16.66
CA ILE A 104 -14.67 -5.61 -15.34
C ILE A 104 -15.61 -5.01 -14.30
N LYS A 105 -15.91 -5.79 -13.26
CA LYS A 105 -16.74 -5.35 -12.14
C LYS A 105 -15.99 -5.55 -10.83
N ILE A 106 -15.63 -4.45 -10.18
CA ILE A 106 -15.14 -4.46 -8.80
C ILE A 106 -16.36 -4.56 -7.88
N THR A 107 -16.37 -5.54 -6.99
CA THR A 107 -17.51 -5.83 -6.10
C THR A 107 -17.27 -5.37 -4.68
N ASN A 108 -16.04 -5.47 -4.18
CA ASN A 108 -15.66 -5.16 -2.82
C ASN A 108 -14.30 -4.50 -2.78
N ASP A 109 -14.04 -3.70 -1.77
CA ASP A 109 -12.73 -3.12 -1.52
C ASP A 109 -12.41 -3.03 -0.02
N ILE A 110 -11.12 -3.10 0.29
CA ILE A 110 -10.55 -2.69 1.58
C ILE A 110 -9.98 -1.29 1.37
N ARG A 111 -10.20 -0.42 2.36
CA ARG A 111 -9.86 1.00 2.22
C ARG A 111 -8.82 1.46 3.22
N TRP A 112 -8.16 2.55 2.85
CA TRP A 112 -7.29 3.32 3.73
C TRP A 112 -7.92 3.52 5.12
N PRO A 113 -7.17 3.35 6.24
CA PRO A 113 -5.72 3.09 6.31
C PRO A 113 -5.33 1.60 6.29
N HIS A 114 -6.30 0.69 6.16
CA HIS A 114 -6.07 -0.75 6.20
C HIS A 114 -5.55 -1.22 4.85
N SER A 115 -4.27 -1.57 4.79
CA SER A 115 -3.57 -1.93 3.54
C SER A 115 -2.59 -3.06 3.79
N LEU A 116 -2.74 -4.14 3.04
CA LEU A 116 -1.78 -5.24 3.05
C LEU A 116 -0.43 -4.83 2.45
N GLY A 117 -0.46 -3.97 1.42
CA GLY A 117 0.75 -3.40 0.83
C GLY A 117 1.52 -2.53 1.82
N LEU A 118 0.84 -1.61 2.55
CA LEU A 118 1.50 -0.79 3.56
C LEU A 118 1.92 -1.58 4.81
N PHE A 119 1.19 -2.63 5.16
CA PHE A 119 1.63 -3.59 6.17
C PHE A 119 2.99 -4.17 5.79
N TYR A 120 3.15 -4.67 4.57
CA TYR A 120 4.42 -5.22 4.08
C TYR A 120 5.51 -4.15 3.96
N SER A 121 5.16 -2.96 3.51
CA SER A 121 6.08 -1.81 3.46
C SER A 121 6.53 -1.35 4.85
N ALA A 122 5.71 -1.52 5.89
CA ALA A 122 6.12 -1.24 7.27
C ALA A 122 7.24 -2.18 7.74
N PHE A 123 7.17 -3.47 7.41
CA PHE A 123 8.26 -4.42 7.66
C PHE A 123 9.47 -4.14 6.77
N THR A 124 9.26 -3.76 5.52
CA THR A 124 10.34 -3.32 4.61
C THR A 124 11.14 -2.19 5.25
N TYR A 125 10.45 -1.15 5.74
CA TYR A 125 11.06 -0.04 6.47
C TYR A 125 11.77 -0.51 7.74
N PHE A 126 11.09 -1.31 8.58
CA PHE A 126 11.59 -1.76 9.88
C PHE A 126 12.89 -2.58 9.75
N LEU A 127 13.02 -3.32 8.66
CA LEU A 127 14.21 -4.13 8.36
C LEU A 127 15.29 -3.37 7.56
N GLY A 128 15.17 -2.04 7.47
CA GLY A 128 16.21 -1.15 6.92
C GLY A 128 16.22 -1.04 5.40
N PHE A 129 15.15 -1.43 4.73
CA PHE A 129 15.02 -1.27 3.29
C PHE A 129 14.19 -0.01 2.94
N LYS A 130 14.44 0.53 1.76
CA LYS A 130 13.70 1.69 1.27
C LYS A 130 12.32 1.26 0.78
N VAL A 131 11.28 1.88 1.32
CA VAL A 131 9.89 1.65 0.91
C VAL A 131 9.68 2.01 -0.56
N ASN A 132 8.84 1.25 -1.27
CA ASN A 132 8.58 1.30 -2.71
C ASN A 132 9.77 0.89 -3.62
N GLU A 133 10.88 0.47 -3.02
CA GLU A 133 12.06 0.02 -3.77
C GLU A 133 12.72 -1.22 -3.12
N GLY A 134 12.27 -1.64 -1.97
CA GLY A 134 12.91 -2.68 -1.17
C GLY A 134 12.04 -3.84 -0.73
N GLU A 135 10.77 -3.85 -1.12
CA GLU A 135 9.84 -4.93 -0.79
C GLU A 135 10.35 -6.30 -1.29
N TYR A 136 10.90 -6.33 -2.51
CA TYR A 136 11.52 -7.56 -3.04
C TYR A 136 12.77 -8.01 -2.26
N LYS A 137 13.48 -7.06 -1.58
CA LYS A 137 14.62 -7.40 -0.73
C LYS A 137 14.16 -8.03 0.58
N LEU A 138 13.03 -7.56 1.13
CA LEU A 138 12.37 -8.21 2.26
C LEU A 138 11.94 -9.63 1.90
N MET A 139 11.32 -9.82 0.74
CA MET A 139 10.96 -11.14 0.23
C MET A 139 12.18 -12.07 0.13
N GLY A 140 13.28 -11.59 -0.46
CA GLY A 140 14.53 -12.36 -0.51
C GLY A 140 15.13 -12.65 0.87
N LEU A 141 15.09 -11.66 1.79
CA LEU A 141 15.58 -11.81 3.15
C LEU A 141 14.78 -12.86 3.94
N SER A 142 13.49 -12.97 3.72
CA SER A 142 12.57 -13.89 4.42
C SER A 142 12.99 -15.36 4.28
N SER A 143 13.65 -15.72 3.18
CA SER A 143 14.11 -17.08 2.90
C SER A 143 15.19 -17.57 3.86
N TYR A 144 15.83 -16.67 4.61
CA TYR A 144 16.92 -17.01 5.56
C TYR A 144 16.43 -17.10 7.01
N GLY A 145 15.13 -16.86 7.26
CA GLY A 145 14.51 -16.88 8.58
C GLY A 145 13.53 -18.02 8.79
N THR A 146 13.02 -18.08 10.00
CA THR A 146 11.87 -18.92 10.36
C THR A 146 10.74 -18.02 10.90
N PRO A 147 9.45 -18.35 10.68
CA PRO A 147 8.34 -17.46 11.01
C PRO A 147 7.98 -17.47 12.51
N LYS A 148 8.98 -17.22 13.39
CA LYS A 148 8.83 -17.25 14.86
C LYS A 148 7.87 -16.20 15.41
N TYR A 149 7.66 -15.10 14.68
CA TYR A 149 6.82 -13.97 15.08
C TYR A 149 5.44 -13.99 14.42
N TYR A 150 5.09 -15.10 13.75
CA TYR A 150 3.83 -15.23 13.00
C TYR A 150 2.61 -14.93 13.90
N ASP A 151 2.46 -15.65 15.00
CA ASP A 151 1.34 -15.47 15.94
C ASP A 151 1.40 -14.08 16.62
N LEU A 152 2.60 -13.57 16.91
CA LEU A 152 2.78 -12.22 17.47
C LEU A 152 2.23 -11.15 16.53
N ILE A 153 2.47 -11.29 15.24
CA ILE A 153 1.98 -10.39 14.19
C ILE A 153 0.45 -10.46 14.10
N LEU A 154 -0.14 -11.65 13.97
CA LEU A 154 -1.58 -11.83 13.86
C LEU A 154 -2.33 -11.34 15.11
N ASN A 155 -1.77 -11.58 16.29
CA ASN A 155 -2.43 -11.21 17.54
C ASN A 155 -2.36 -9.71 17.85
N ASN A 156 -1.42 -8.95 17.24
CA ASN A 156 -1.19 -7.56 17.61
C ASN A 156 -1.33 -6.56 16.46
N LEU A 157 -0.88 -6.90 15.25
CA LEU A 157 -0.72 -5.93 14.16
C LEU A 157 -1.85 -5.95 13.14
N ILE A 158 -2.48 -7.10 12.93
CA ILE A 158 -3.45 -7.29 11.86
C ILE A 158 -4.52 -8.29 12.27
N ASP A 159 -5.78 -7.89 12.16
CA ASP A 159 -6.95 -8.75 12.29
C ASP A 159 -7.36 -9.22 10.88
N VAL A 160 -7.49 -10.53 10.70
CA VAL A 160 -7.82 -11.17 9.41
C VAL A 160 -9.15 -11.89 9.54
N LYS A 161 -10.11 -11.49 8.73
CA LYS A 161 -11.46 -12.08 8.73
C LYS A 161 -11.52 -13.35 7.86
N ASP A 162 -12.64 -14.07 7.96
CA ASP A 162 -12.83 -15.31 7.20
C ASP A 162 -12.98 -15.10 5.70
N ASP A 163 -13.41 -13.93 5.28
CA ASP A 163 -13.52 -13.51 3.87
C ASP A 163 -12.20 -12.95 3.29
N GLY A 164 -11.10 -13.02 4.04
CA GLY A 164 -9.81 -12.46 3.65
C GLY A 164 -9.68 -10.94 3.89
N SER A 165 -10.74 -10.26 4.32
CA SER A 165 -10.63 -8.85 4.66
C SER A 165 -9.73 -8.64 5.89
N ILE A 166 -9.05 -7.49 5.92
CA ILE A 166 -8.07 -7.19 6.95
C ILE A 166 -8.34 -5.86 7.65
N HIS A 167 -7.92 -5.79 8.89
CA HIS A 167 -7.92 -4.56 9.67
C HIS A 167 -6.60 -4.40 10.42
N LEU A 168 -5.82 -3.35 10.09
CA LEU A 168 -4.56 -3.05 10.76
C LEU A 168 -4.81 -2.39 12.12
N ASN A 169 -4.05 -2.79 13.12
CA ASN A 169 -4.04 -2.11 14.41
C ASN A 169 -3.14 -0.87 14.33
N MET A 170 -3.77 0.27 14.04
CA MET A 170 -3.07 1.54 13.79
C MET A 170 -2.26 2.09 14.98
N LYS A 171 -2.36 1.45 16.16
CA LYS A 171 -1.49 1.75 17.32
C LYS A 171 0.00 1.59 17.00
N TYR A 172 0.35 0.69 16.10
CA TYR A 172 1.73 0.30 15.79
C TYR A 172 2.31 1.01 14.56
N PHE A 173 1.47 1.62 13.73
CA PHE A 173 1.86 2.22 12.45
C PHE A 173 1.88 3.74 12.52
N ALA A 174 2.85 4.36 11.85
CA ALA A 174 3.04 5.81 11.83
C ALA A 174 2.71 6.45 10.46
N PHE A 175 2.54 5.67 9.41
CA PHE A 175 2.39 6.17 8.04
C PHE A 175 1.16 7.06 7.79
N THR A 176 0.20 7.10 8.73
CA THR A 176 -0.95 8.02 8.65
C THR A 176 -0.61 9.45 9.10
N TYR A 177 0.43 9.62 9.90
CA TYR A 177 0.78 10.91 10.50
C TYR A 177 2.26 11.30 10.39
N ASP A 178 3.13 10.38 9.99
CA ASP A 178 4.57 10.62 9.93
C ASP A 178 5.15 10.13 8.59
N LYS A 179 6.41 10.47 8.33
CA LYS A 179 7.19 10.02 7.17
C LYS A 179 7.84 8.65 7.36
N VAL A 180 7.75 8.10 8.57
CA VAL A 180 8.18 6.75 8.92
C VAL A 180 6.99 5.79 8.90
N MET A 181 7.26 4.50 8.71
CA MET A 181 6.18 3.52 8.59
C MET A 181 5.73 2.96 9.94
N THR A 182 6.66 2.85 10.90
CA THR A 182 6.42 2.25 12.22
C THR A 182 6.76 3.23 13.33
N ASN A 183 6.23 2.98 14.54
CA ASN A 183 6.48 3.81 15.71
C ASN A 183 7.13 3.02 16.85
N LYS A 184 7.29 3.66 18.02
CA LYS A 184 7.90 3.03 19.19
C LYS A 184 7.17 1.76 19.63
N ALA A 185 5.82 1.72 19.57
CA ALA A 185 5.07 0.53 19.97
C ALA A 185 5.39 -0.68 19.08
N PHE A 186 5.65 -0.46 17.79
CA PHE A 186 6.11 -1.53 16.88
C PHE A 186 7.47 -2.05 17.29
N SER A 187 8.41 -1.17 17.62
CA SER A 187 9.75 -1.54 18.11
C SER A 187 9.69 -2.30 19.44
N ASP A 188 8.87 -1.83 20.37
CA ASP A 188 8.69 -2.48 21.67
C ASP A 188 8.08 -3.89 21.52
N LEU A 189 7.22 -4.11 20.52
CA LEU A 189 6.61 -5.42 20.24
C LEU A 189 7.65 -6.47 19.82
N PHE A 190 8.66 -6.09 19.03
CA PHE A 190 9.72 -6.99 18.56
C PHE A 190 10.98 -6.94 19.44
N GLY A 191 11.07 -6.00 20.39
CA GLY A 191 12.21 -5.83 21.25
C GLY A 191 13.48 -5.30 20.56
N ILE A 192 13.35 -4.74 19.36
CA ILE A 192 14.45 -4.12 18.60
C ILE A 192 13.99 -2.79 17.96
N LEU A 193 14.96 -1.95 17.62
CA LEU A 193 14.71 -0.74 16.84
C LEU A 193 14.68 -1.03 15.32
N PRO A 194 14.10 -0.13 14.50
CA PRO A 194 14.22 -0.24 13.06
C PRO A 194 15.69 -0.31 12.64
N LYS A 195 16.02 -1.30 11.81
CA LYS A 195 17.38 -1.52 11.33
C LYS A 195 17.83 -0.36 10.45
N THR A 196 19.02 0.16 10.65
CA THR A 196 19.65 1.10 9.72
C THR A 196 20.31 0.37 8.55
N LYS A 197 20.57 1.08 7.45
CA LYS A 197 21.15 0.48 6.23
C LYS A 197 22.50 -0.18 6.50
N ASP A 198 23.33 0.43 7.38
CA ASP A 198 24.71 0.03 7.60
C ASP A 198 24.86 -0.99 8.74
N GLU A 199 23.79 -1.28 9.47
CA GLU A 199 23.80 -2.28 10.53
C GLU A 199 23.85 -3.71 9.98
N LYS A 200 24.57 -4.58 10.70
CA LYS A 200 24.62 -6.01 10.38
C LYS A 200 23.24 -6.64 10.53
N THR A 201 22.84 -7.43 9.56
CA THR A 201 21.62 -8.23 9.65
C THR A 201 21.84 -9.40 10.62
N LEU A 202 20.98 -9.50 11.63
CA LEU A 202 20.99 -10.55 12.66
C LEU A 202 19.87 -11.56 12.39
N GLN A 203 19.91 -12.71 13.06
CA GLN A 203 18.89 -13.75 12.90
C GLN A 203 17.46 -13.23 13.18
N ILE A 204 17.28 -12.34 14.15
CA ILE A 204 15.99 -11.74 14.45
C ILE A 204 15.38 -10.99 13.24
N HIS A 205 16.20 -10.33 12.42
CA HIS A 205 15.72 -9.64 11.22
C HIS A 205 15.23 -10.63 10.15
N PHE A 206 15.93 -11.76 9.98
CA PHE A 206 15.50 -12.83 9.10
C PHE A 206 14.18 -13.45 9.58
N ASP A 207 14.06 -13.73 10.87
CA ASP A 207 12.88 -14.37 11.47
C ASP A 207 11.64 -13.43 11.41
N ILE A 208 11.82 -12.11 11.64
CA ILE A 208 10.76 -11.12 11.46
C ILE A 208 10.34 -11.04 9.99
N GLY A 209 11.29 -11.02 9.06
CA GLY A 209 11.02 -11.02 7.62
C GLY A 209 10.26 -12.25 7.17
N ALA A 210 10.70 -13.45 7.61
CA ALA A 210 10.01 -14.71 7.32
C ALA A 210 8.58 -14.73 7.89
N SER A 211 8.37 -14.14 9.08
CA SER A 211 7.07 -14.06 9.72
C SER A 211 6.11 -13.13 8.94
N ALA A 212 6.60 -11.94 8.54
CA ALA A 212 5.82 -11.00 7.74
C ALA A 212 5.44 -11.59 6.38
N GLN A 213 6.38 -12.29 5.72
CA GLN A 213 6.15 -12.97 4.45
C GLN A 213 5.08 -14.06 4.60
N LYS A 214 5.19 -14.90 5.63
CA LYS A 214 4.21 -15.97 5.88
C LYS A 214 2.81 -15.43 6.14
N VAL A 215 2.69 -14.35 6.94
CA VAL A 215 1.40 -13.68 7.17
C VAL A 215 0.83 -13.13 5.86
N LEU A 216 1.65 -12.47 5.04
CA LEU A 216 1.23 -11.95 3.74
C LEU A 216 0.68 -13.07 2.84
N GLU A 217 1.43 -14.16 2.70
CA GLU A 217 1.06 -15.32 1.88
C GLU A 217 -0.27 -15.93 2.31
N ASP A 218 -0.45 -16.17 3.61
CA ASP A 218 -1.68 -16.77 4.15
C ASP A 218 -2.90 -15.87 3.95
N ILE A 219 -2.72 -14.55 4.06
CA ILE A 219 -3.80 -13.59 3.80
C ILE A 219 -4.17 -13.59 2.31
N ILE A 220 -3.20 -13.54 1.40
CA ILE A 220 -3.44 -13.56 -0.05
C ILE A 220 -4.13 -14.86 -0.48
N LEU A 221 -3.71 -16.00 0.08
CA LEU A 221 -4.34 -17.29 -0.22
C LEU A 221 -5.76 -17.41 0.34
N LYS A 222 -6.11 -16.61 1.34
CA LYS A 222 -7.44 -16.56 1.92
C LYS A 222 -8.39 -15.61 1.16
N MET A 223 -7.83 -14.58 0.51
CA MET A 223 -8.54 -13.65 -0.39
C MET A 223 -8.98 -14.32 -1.69
#